data_a4b17717f836c1cd9cd14b8f64986f4e
#
_entry.id   a4b17717f836c1cd9cd14b8f64986f4e
#
_cell.length_a   1.000
_cell.length_b   1.000
_cell.length_c   1.000
_cell.angle_alpha   90.00
_cell.angle_beta   90.00
_cell.angle_gamma   90.00
#
_symmetry.space_group_name_H-M   'P 1'
#
loop_
_entity.id
_entity.type
_entity.pdbx_description
1 polymer ?
#
loop_
_entity_poly.entity_id
_entity_poly.type
_entity_poly.pdbx_seq_one_letter_code
_entity_poly.pdbx_strand_id
1 'polypeptide(L)'
;MAARWVAFLAAVLITGTYAIASGMRLGSFFHMSDIVWYIHLASGKTDNVMQPFASRQLGPAVVRLLAWMLHWTVQSAFVLQGTASLIVMLGVVYFLMVRTSAPGWILAAVAVVPFWPQLYYGLVLPDIWYAALISIFLLLLARRHFLAAACMMFPLMVSRESTSLVLVCFLLAGWRPLRWSGRLLALGSALAGTVLVQHLTAHNPGNKEHLPESIYLFSKVPWNFLRNVAGVDPWSNVYPELCRVPVWQHSVKLGPIHAIGVCGYPNGLPVMALLQMASVFGLLPLLGGFLWWRSRRQRERSLLLNFCLLYGGVSLVLAPLLGVAISRLFGYGWPFCLIALPLLFDDVRRRYGAALTARSGAAGVGFLGLHVAACALTIEAPTMWAVAAGVGLWVGGYGVLRWWFGATAEGAGKRLQGNPADAATGA
;
A
#
# COMPACT_ATOMS: atom_id res chain seq x y z
N MET A 1 3.53 26.34 10.53
CA MET A 1 3.16 25.09 11.23
C MET A 1 1.67 24.96 11.46
N ALA A 2 0.99 25.95 12.03
CA ALA A 2 -0.46 25.86 12.35
C ALA A 2 -1.35 25.48 11.15
N ALA A 3 -1.21 26.11 9.98
CA ALA A 3 -2.02 25.81 8.79
C ALA A 3 -1.89 24.37 8.30
N ARG A 4 -0.74 23.72 8.52
CA ARG A 4 -0.51 22.30 8.16
C ARG A 4 -1.23 21.36 9.11
N TRP A 5 -1.31 21.70 10.39
CA TRP A 5 -2.10 20.97 11.38
C TRP A 5 -3.59 21.05 11.07
N VAL A 6 -4.08 22.23 10.74
CA VAL A 6 -5.49 22.44 10.38
C VAL A 6 -5.87 21.63 9.16
N ALA A 7 -5.04 21.64 8.11
CA ALA A 7 -5.29 20.87 6.90
C ALA A 7 -5.32 19.35 7.16
N PHE A 8 -4.40 18.84 7.97
CA PHE A 8 -4.36 17.41 8.33
C PHE A 8 -5.57 17.02 9.20
N LEU A 9 -5.88 17.78 10.24
CA LEU A 9 -7.04 17.53 11.10
C LEU A 9 -8.35 17.63 10.33
N ALA A 10 -8.49 18.62 9.45
CA ALA A 10 -9.67 18.74 8.59
C ALA A 10 -9.83 17.54 7.69
N ALA A 11 -8.74 17.05 7.10
CA ALA A 11 -8.77 15.88 6.23
C ALA A 11 -9.08 14.58 7.01
N VAL A 12 -8.53 14.41 8.21
CA VAL A 12 -8.87 13.27 9.09
C VAL A 12 -10.35 13.33 9.51
N LEU A 13 -10.86 14.53 9.83
CA LEU A 13 -12.26 14.74 10.15
C LEU A 13 -13.18 14.46 8.95
N ILE A 14 -12.82 14.94 7.76
CA ILE A 14 -13.57 14.67 6.51
C ILE A 14 -13.59 13.17 6.23
N THR A 15 -12.44 12.51 6.31
CA THR A 15 -12.32 11.07 6.08
C THR A 15 -13.10 10.28 7.13
N GLY A 16 -13.01 10.68 8.40
CA GLY A 16 -13.78 10.07 9.51
C GLY A 16 -15.28 10.29 9.35
N THR A 17 -15.70 11.51 8.98
CA THR A 17 -17.11 11.84 8.72
C THR A 17 -17.65 11.05 7.53
N TYR A 18 -16.87 10.93 6.46
CA TYR A 18 -17.23 10.11 5.30
C TYR A 18 -17.37 8.63 5.68
N ALA A 19 -16.45 8.09 6.48
CA ALA A 19 -16.52 6.73 6.98
C ALA A 19 -17.77 6.48 7.82
N ILE A 20 -18.14 7.43 8.68
CA ILE A 20 -19.36 7.35 9.50
C ILE A 20 -20.61 7.50 8.64
N ALA A 21 -20.62 8.47 7.72
CA ALA A 21 -21.77 8.74 6.84
C ALA A 21 -22.06 7.60 5.85
N SER A 22 -21.01 6.85 5.42
CA SER A 22 -21.17 5.67 4.57
C SER A 22 -21.80 4.45 5.29
N GLY A 23 -22.30 4.63 6.51
CA GLY A 23 -23.01 3.59 7.24
C GLY A 23 -22.13 2.46 7.76
N MET A 24 -20.86 2.72 7.96
CA MET A 24 -19.91 1.78 8.56
C MET A 24 -20.30 1.49 10.02
N ARG A 25 -21.26 0.59 10.18
CA ARG A 25 -21.62 0.08 11.52
C ARG A 25 -20.55 -0.88 12.00
N LEU A 26 -20.08 -0.72 13.22
CA LEU A 26 -19.11 -1.64 13.87
C LEU A 26 -19.50 -3.11 13.71
N GLY A 27 -20.80 -3.44 13.70
CA GLY A 27 -21.31 -4.79 13.50
C GLY A 27 -21.03 -5.38 12.11
N SER A 28 -20.83 -4.58 11.06
CA SER A 28 -20.56 -5.08 9.71
C SER A 28 -19.14 -5.62 9.55
N PHE A 29 -18.20 -5.23 10.41
CA PHE A 29 -16.82 -5.70 10.37
C PHE A 29 -16.66 -7.20 10.63
N PHE A 30 -17.60 -7.79 11.37
CA PHE A 30 -17.54 -9.21 11.75
C PHE A 30 -18.18 -10.17 10.73
N HIS A 31 -18.74 -9.66 9.65
CA HIS A 31 -19.36 -10.48 8.59
C HIS A 31 -18.40 -10.89 7.45
N MET A 32 -17.15 -10.42 7.46
CA MET A 32 -16.15 -10.87 6.49
C MET A 32 -15.70 -12.30 6.80
N SER A 33 -15.69 -13.16 5.79
CA SER A 33 -15.32 -14.59 5.92
C SER A 33 -13.95 -14.82 6.57
N ASP A 34 -12.98 -13.93 6.31
CA ASP A 34 -11.62 -14.06 6.83
C ASP A 34 -11.54 -13.81 8.36
N ILE A 35 -12.45 -13.02 8.91
CA ILE A 35 -12.42 -12.59 10.32
C ILE A 35 -12.65 -13.77 11.26
N VAL A 36 -13.48 -14.72 10.86
CA VAL A 36 -13.80 -15.92 11.66
C VAL A 36 -12.51 -16.65 12.06
N TRP A 37 -11.56 -16.76 11.14
CA TRP A 37 -10.27 -17.41 11.39
C TRP A 37 -9.43 -16.70 12.44
N TYR A 38 -9.40 -15.37 12.40
CA TYR A 38 -8.65 -14.56 13.38
C TYR A 38 -9.30 -14.58 14.75
N ILE A 39 -10.65 -14.60 14.82
CA ILE A 39 -11.38 -14.78 16.08
C ILE A 39 -11.06 -16.17 16.67
N HIS A 40 -11.01 -17.23 15.86
CA HIS A 40 -10.63 -18.57 16.32
C HIS A 40 -9.21 -18.56 16.90
N LEU A 41 -8.23 -17.97 16.19
CA LEU A 41 -6.86 -17.84 16.71
C LEU A 41 -6.80 -17.08 18.03
N ALA A 42 -7.48 -15.94 18.12
CA ALA A 42 -7.53 -15.14 19.34
C ALA A 42 -8.25 -15.85 20.50
N SER A 43 -9.23 -16.72 20.19
CA SER A 43 -9.94 -17.54 21.18
C SER A 43 -9.19 -18.81 21.58
N GLY A 44 -7.98 -19.06 21.03
CA GLY A 44 -7.20 -20.26 21.33
C GLY A 44 -7.60 -21.51 20.55
N LYS A 45 -8.52 -21.40 19.60
CA LYS A 45 -8.94 -22.51 18.73
C LYS A 45 -8.03 -22.56 17.50
N THR A 46 -6.79 -23.05 17.68
CA THR A 46 -5.76 -23.00 16.64
C THR A 46 -5.89 -24.15 15.63
N ASP A 47 -6.35 -25.31 16.05
CA ASP A 47 -6.21 -26.56 15.29
C ASP A 47 -7.02 -26.64 14.00
N ASN A 48 -8.03 -25.79 13.83
CA ASN A 48 -8.92 -25.78 12.67
C ASN A 48 -8.77 -24.53 11.78
N VAL A 49 -7.73 -23.73 11.99
CA VAL A 49 -7.50 -22.51 11.19
C VAL A 49 -6.69 -22.86 9.95
N MET A 50 -7.25 -22.51 8.80
CA MET A 50 -6.61 -22.81 7.50
C MET A 50 -5.42 -21.89 7.21
N GLN A 51 -4.45 -22.39 6.44
CA GLN A 51 -3.45 -21.53 5.79
C GLN A 51 -4.10 -20.68 4.68
N PRO A 52 -3.68 -19.42 4.47
CA PRO A 52 -2.56 -18.72 5.15
C PRO A 52 -2.95 -17.99 6.45
N PHE A 53 -4.21 -18.12 6.93
CA PHE A 53 -4.67 -17.38 8.12
C PHE A 53 -3.94 -17.85 9.38
N ALA A 54 -3.67 -19.15 9.48
CA ALA A 54 -2.95 -19.76 10.59
C ALA A 54 -1.54 -19.18 10.80
N SER A 55 -0.87 -18.70 9.75
CA SER A 55 0.48 -18.12 9.85
C SER A 55 0.53 -16.74 10.50
N ARG A 56 -0.60 -16.05 10.65
CA ARG A 56 -0.69 -14.66 11.12
C ARG A 56 -0.96 -14.60 12.62
N GLN A 57 -0.01 -15.07 13.41
CA GLN A 57 -0.19 -15.36 14.85
C GLN A 57 -0.14 -14.11 15.75
N LEU A 58 0.73 -13.13 15.46
CA LEU A 58 1.03 -12.06 16.42
C LEU A 58 -0.19 -11.17 16.74
N GLY A 59 -0.93 -10.75 15.73
CA GLY A 59 -2.12 -9.92 15.91
C GLY A 59 -3.16 -10.62 16.84
N PRO A 60 -3.64 -11.83 16.50
CA PRO A 60 -4.54 -12.59 17.36
C PRO A 60 -4.00 -12.86 18.76
N ALA A 61 -2.69 -13.11 18.92
CA ALA A 61 -2.07 -13.30 20.23
C ALA A 61 -2.15 -12.04 21.10
N VAL A 62 -1.90 -10.87 20.52
CA VAL A 62 -2.06 -9.57 21.22
C VAL A 62 -3.52 -9.34 21.59
N VAL A 63 -4.47 -9.64 20.69
CA VAL A 63 -5.91 -9.55 20.98
C VAL A 63 -6.29 -10.46 22.15
N ARG A 64 -5.82 -11.71 22.16
CA ARG A 64 -6.05 -12.64 23.26
C ARG A 64 -5.54 -12.08 24.59
N LEU A 65 -4.32 -11.53 24.58
CA LEU A 65 -3.72 -10.91 25.77
C LEU A 65 -4.56 -9.72 26.25
N LEU A 66 -4.97 -8.83 25.35
CA LEU A 66 -5.82 -7.68 25.67
C LEU A 66 -7.18 -8.11 26.22
N ALA A 67 -7.83 -9.09 25.59
CA ALA A 67 -9.11 -9.64 26.05
C ALA A 67 -8.99 -10.20 27.47
N TRP A 68 -7.91 -10.94 27.76
CA TRP A 68 -7.62 -11.49 29.08
C TRP A 68 -7.34 -10.39 30.12
N MET A 69 -6.46 -9.44 29.79
CA MET A 69 -6.08 -8.36 30.73
C MET A 69 -7.24 -7.41 31.07
N LEU A 70 -8.10 -7.12 30.10
CA LEU A 70 -9.20 -6.17 30.26
C LEU A 70 -10.54 -6.85 30.61
N HIS A 71 -10.57 -8.17 30.68
CA HIS A 71 -11.81 -8.98 30.81
C HIS A 71 -12.86 -8.63 29.76
N TRP A 72 -12.41 -8.35 28.54
CA TRP A 72 -13.26 -8.00 27.41
C TRP A 72 -13.52 -9.18 26.49
N THR A 73 -14.52 -9.04 25.62
CA THR A 73 -14.73 -9.99 24.52
C THR A 73 -13.59 -9.88 23.50
N VAL A 74 -13.32 -10.97 22.81
CA VAL A 74 -12.32 -11.01 21.72
C VAL A 74 -12.63 -9.94 20.65
N GLN A 75 -13.92 -9.75 20.33
CA GLN A 75 -14.35 -8.72 19.37
C GLN A 75 -13.97 -7.30 19.82
N SER A 76 -14.28 -6.96 21.08
CA SER A 76 -13.93 -5.64 21.64
C SER A 76 -12.43 -5.42 21.67
N ALA A 77 -11.65 -6.46 21.99
CA ALA A 77 -10.19 -6.39 21.96
C ALA A 77 -9.63 -6.20 20.55
N PHE A 78 -10.23 -6.81 19.50
CA PHE A 78 -9.89 -6.54 18.09
C PHE A 78 -10.14 -5.08 17.71
N VAL A 79 -11.29 -4.53 18.09
CA VAL A 79 -11.60 -3.11 17.83
C VAL A 79 -10.58 -2.18 18.49
N LEU A 80 -10.21 -2.46 19.76
CA LEU A 80 -9.18 -1.70 20.46
C LEU A 80 -7.83 -1.79 19.76
N GLN A 81 -7.37 -3.00 19.42
CA GLN A 81 -6.10 -3.22 18.71
C GLN A 81 -6.09 -2.49 17.36
N GLY A 82 -7.15 -2.63 16.58
CA GLY A 82 -7.27 -1.98 15.27
C GLY A 82 -7.26 -0.46 15.39
N THR A 83 -8.01 0.11 16.34
CA THR A 83 -8.04 1.54 16.60
C THR A 83 -6.66 2.05 17.02
N ALA A 84 -6.00 1.38 17.96
CA ALA A 84 -4.65 1.72 18.38
C ALA A 84 -3.65 1.65 17.20
N SER A 85 -3.77 0.63 16.36
CA SER A 85 -2.96 0.47 15.15
C SER A 85 -3.15 1.62 14.17
N LEU A 86 -4.39 2.03 13.95
CA LEU A 86 -4.71 3.18 13.08
C LEU A 86 -4.12 4.48 13.63
N ILE A 87 -4.23 4.72 14.94
CA ILE A 87 -3.66 5.90 15.60
C ILE A 87 -2.13 5.90 15.45
N VAL A 88 -1.46 4.77 15.67
CA VAL A 88 -0.01 4.64 15.51
C VAL A 88 0.38 4.95 14.06
N MET A 89 -0.30 4.36 13.09
CA MET A 89 -0.01 4.57 11.69
C MET A 89 -0.21 6.04 11.29
N LEU A 90 -1.35 6.65 11.62
CA LEU A 90 -1.64 8.06 11.36
C LEU A 90 -0.60 8.98 12.01
N GLY A 91 -0.25 8.70 13.28
CA GLY A 91 0.74 9.47 14.02
C GLY A 91 2.13 9.43 13.36
N VAL A 92 2.57 8.25 12.90
CA VAL A 92 3.87 8.10 12.23
C VAL A 92 3.86 8.77 10.85
N VAL A 93 2.82 8.52 10.03
CA VAL A 93 2.69 9.17 8.72
C VAL A 93 2.73 10.69 8.87
N TYR A 94 1.92 11.22 9.78
CA TYR A 94 1.90 12.64 10.10
C TYR A 94 3.28 13.16 10.53
N PHE A 95 3.93 12.49 11.48
CA PHE A 95 5.25 12.88 11.98
C PHE A 95 6.31 12.93 10.87
N LEU A 96 6.29 11.99 9.94
CA LEU A 96 7.21 11.95 8.80
C LEU A 96 6.90 13.04 7.79
N MET A 97 5.62 13.31 7.53
CA MET A 97 5.17 14.33 6.55
C MET A 97 5.47 15.77 7.01
N VAL A 98 5.23 16.08 8.28
CA VAL A 98 5.42 17.45 8.82
C VAL A 98 6.87 17.91 8.74
N ARG A 99 7.81 16.97 8.69
CA ARG A 99 9.25 17.25 8.56
C ARG A 99 9.69 17.58 7.14
N THR A 100 8.81 17.38 6.16
CA THR A 100 9.10 17.70 4.76
C THR A 100 8.70 19.12 4.42
N SER A 101 9.26 19.66 3.35
CA SER A 101 8.89 20.96 2.80
C SER A 101 7.74 20.86 1.79
N ALA A 102 7.05 19.72 1.74
CA ALA A 102 5.93 19.50 0.84
C ALA A 102 4.84 20.58 1.03
N PRO A 103 4.27 21.12 -0.06
CA PRO A 103 3.22 22.11 0.01
C PRO A 103 1.93 21.51 0.60
N GLY A 104 1.09 22.36 1.18
CA GLY A 104 -0.13 21.94 1.87
C GLY A 104 -1.07 21.10 1.02
N TRP A 105 -1.13 21.35 -0.31
CA TRP A 105 -1.97 20.56 -1.21
C TRP A 105 -1.51 19.10 -1.38
N ILE A 106 -0.20 18.81 -1.32
CA ILE A 106 0.30 17.42 -1.30
C ILE A 106 -0.13 16.72 -0.01
N LEU A 107 -0.03 17.44 1.12
CA LEU A 107 -0.47 16.89 2.41
C LEU A 107 -1.99 16.66 2.41
N ALA A 108 -2.76 17.57 1.84
CA ALA A 108 -4.21 17.41 1.67
C ALA A 108 -4.54 16.21 0.76
N ALA A 109 -3.84 16.05 -0.37
CA ALA A 109 -4.04 14.92 -1.25
C ALA A 109 -3.77 13.57 -0.54
N VAL A 110 -2.69 13.48 0.25
CA VAL A 110 -2.39 12.28 1.06
C VAL A 110 -3.48 12.01 2.12
N ALA A 111 -4.09 13.07 2.66
CA ALA A 111 -5.10 12.91 3.70
C ALA A 111 -6.49 12.51 3.19
N VAL A 112 -6.80 12.80 1.90
CA VAL A 112 -8.14 12.57 1.31
C VAL A 112 -8.26 11.23 0.57
N VAL A 113 -7.25 10.35 0.65
CA VAL A 113 -7.29 9.06 -0.05
C VAL A 113 -8.28 8.08 0.56
N PRO A 114 -8.99 7.27 -0.26
CA PRO A 114 -9.88 6.21 0.20
C PRO A 114 -9.19 5.10 1.02
N PHE A 115 -7.88 5.04 0.97
CA PHE A 115 -7.07 4.11 1.77
C PHE A 115 -7.39 4.18 3.27
N TRP A 116 -7.61 5.36 3.84
CA TRP A 116 -7.93 5.52 5.26
C TRP A 116 -9.28 4.91 5.65
N PRO A 117 -10.39 5.22 4.95
CA PRO A 117 -11.65 4.51 5.18
C PRO A 117 -11.55 3.00 4.95
N GLN A 118 -10.79 2.54 3.95
CA GLN A 118 -10.60 1.11 3.73
C GLN A 118 -9.87 0.41 4.88
N LEU A 119 -8.85 1.06 5.47
CA LEU A 119 -8.21 0.57 6.70
C LEU A 119 -9.18 0.54 7.87
N TYR A 120 -10.00 1.57 8.03
CA TYR A 120 -11.02 1.60 9.07
C TYR A 120 -12.05 0.49 8.86
N TYR A 121 -12.47 0.25 7.61
CA TYR A 121 -13.37 -0.87 7.28
C TYR A 121 -12.74 -2.24 7.60
N GLY A 122 -11.45 -2.35 7.43
CA GLY A 122 -10.66 -3.53 7.78
C GLY A 122 -10.11 -3.53 9.20
N LEU A 123 -10.72 -2.81 10.17
CA LEU A 123 -10.19 -2.59 11.51
C LEU A 123 -9.88 -3.88 12.28
N VAL A 124 -10.62 -4.94 12.00
CA VAL A 124 -10.46 -6.26 12.64
C VAL A 124 -9.52 -7.16 11.83
N LEU A 125 -9.12 -6.75 10.62
CA LEU A 125 -8.20 -7.51 9.80
C LEU A 125 -6.75 -7.30 10.23
N PRO A 126 -5.86 -8.28 10.03
CA PRO A 126 -4.45 -8.17 10.38
C PRO A 126 -3.71 -7.09 9.57
N ASP A 127 -4.30 -6.59 8.49
CA ASP A 127 -3.68 -5.60 7.61
C ASP A 127 -3.37 -4.30 8.35
N ILE A 128 -4.30 -3.81 9.18
CA ILE A 128 -4.08 -2.56 9.93
C ILE A 128 -3.01 -2.72 11.00
N TRP A 129 -3.00 -3.86 11.70
CA TRP A 129 -1.95 -4.21 12.65
C TRP A 129 -0.58 -4.27 11.97
N TYR A 130 -0.52 -4.96 10.83
CA TYR A 130 0.69 -5.06 10.04
C TYR A 130 1.17 -3.70 9.51
N ALA A 131 0.25 -2.84 9.05
CA ALA A 131 0.56 -1.49 8.62
C ALA A 131 1.11 -0.64 9.78
N ALA A 132 0.59 -0.79 11.00
CA ALA A 132 1.14 -0.14 12.19
C ALA A 132 2.57 -0.60 12.50
N LEU A 133 2.85 -1.90 12.41
CA LEU A 133 4.22 -2.43 12.59
C LEU A 133 5.18 -1.90 11.51
N ILE A 134 4.75 -1.86 10.24
CA ILE A 134 5.53 -1.23 9.16
C ILE A 134 5.74 0.26 9.45
N SER A 135 4.75 0.96 9.99
CA SER A 135 4.88 2.38 10.37
C SER A 135 5.96 2.58 11.43
N ILE A 136 5.98 1.74 12.47
CA ILE A 136 7.04 1.75 13.49
C ILE A 136 8.40 1.46 12.86
N PHE A 137 8.47 0.47 11.98
CA PHE A 137 9.70 0.18 11.23
C PHE A 137 10.18 1.38 10.41
N LEU A 138 9.29 2.10 9.70
CA LEU A 138 9.62 3.31 8.95
C LEU A 138 10.09 4.45 9.86
N LEU A 139 9.49 4.58 11.05
CA LEU A 139 9.93 5.55 12.05
C LEU A 139 11.35 5.25 12.54
N LEU A 140 11.68 3.98 12.78
CA LEU A 140 13.03 3.56 13.15
C LEU A 140 14.05 3.85 12.03
N LEU A 141 13.68 3.62 10.76
CA LEU A 141 14.51 4.01 9.61
C LEU A 141 14.73 5.53 9.54
N ALA A 142 13.68 6.31 9.77
CA ALA A 142 13.74 7.78 9.80
C ALA A 142 14.65 8.31 10.91
N ARG A 143 14.65 7.61 12.05
CA ARG A 143 15.50 7.91 13.22
C ARG A 143 16.90 7.29 13.13
N ARG A 144 17.22 6.57 12.05
CA ARG A 144 18.49 5.86 11.82
C ARG A 144 18.77 4.77 12.85
N HIS A 145 17.77 4.23 13.52
CA HIS A 145 17.88 3.09 14.43
C HIS A 145 17.85 1.77 13.65
N PHE A 146 18.87 1.54 12.82
CA PHE A 146 18.89 0.44 11.85
C PHE A 146 18.89 -0.95 12.49
N LEU A 147 19.53 -1.12 13.66
CA LEU A 147 19.51 -2.40 14.37
C LEU A 147 18.11 -2.70 14.93
N ALA A 148 17.44 -1.71 15.52
CA ALA A 148 16.07 -1.87 15.97
C ALA A 148 15.12 -2.15 14.79
N ALA A 149 15.30 -1.49 13.64
CA ALA A 149 14.57 -1.80 12.42
C ALA A 149 14.84 -3.24 11.94
N ALA A 150 16.08 -3.75 12.04
CA ALA A 150 16.40 -5.13 11.72
C ALA A 150 15.68 -6.13 12.66
N CYS A 151 15.61 -5.85 13.97
CA CYS A 151 14.85 -6.66 14.93
C CYS A 151 13.35 -6.67 14.64
N MET A 152 12.78 -5.61 14.04
CA MET A 152 11.38 -5.57 13.64
C MET A 152 11.00 -6.63 12.60
N MET A 153 11.97 -7.24 11.91
CA MET A 153 11.68 -8.35 10.98
C MET A 153 11.05 -9.54 11.69
N PHE A 154 11.36 -9.78 12.97
CA PHE A 154 10.75 -10.85 13.76
C PHE A 154 9.23 -10.63 13.95
N PRO A 155 8.75 -9.55 14.60
CA PRO A 155 7.31 -9.33 14.80
C PRO A 155 6.55 -9.14 13.48
N LEU A 156 7.18 -8.56 12.45
CA LEU A 156 6.58 -8.46 11.12
C LEU A 156 6.37 -9.86 10.52
N MET A 157 7.35 -10.77 10.60
CA MET A 157 7.26 -12.12 10.06
C MET A 157 6.19 -12.96 10.78
N VAL A 158 6.10 -12.84 12.11
CA VAL A 158 5.06 -13.52 12.91
C VAL A 158 3.67 -12.92 12.64
N SER A 159 3.61 -11.70 12.12
CA SER A 159 2.34 -11.06 11.76
C SER A 159 1.87 -11.41 10.36
N ARG A 160 2.79 -11.62 9.41
CA ARG A 160 2.42 -11.88 8.02
C ARG A 160 3.57 -12.43 7.17
N GLU A 161 3.23 -13.39 6.34
CA GLU A 161 4.13 -14.05 5.38
C GLU A 161 4.73 -13.09 4.33
N SER A 162 4.00 -12.03 3.95
CA SER A 162 4.48 -11.00 3.00
C SER A 162 5.67 -10.17 3.52
N THR A 163 6.10 -10.37 4.78
CA THR A 163 7.30 -9.73 5.35
C THR A 163 8.57 -10.14 4.63
N SER A 164 8.59 -11.26 3.92
CA SER A 164 9.70 -11.62 3.03
C SER A 164 9.99 -10.51 2.00
N LEU A 165 8.95 -9.88 1.44
CA LEU A 165 9.11 -8.73 0.54
C LEU A 165 9.68 -7.50 1.28
N VAL A 166 9.23 -7.24 2.52
CA VAL A 166 9.78 -6.15 3.35
C VAL A 166 11.27 -6.38 3.61
N LEU A 167 11.65 -7.61 3.96
CA LEU A 167 13.06 -7.99 4.20
C LEU A 167 13.91 -7.78 2.95
N VAL A 168 13.47 -8.28 1.79
CA VAL A 168 14.20 -8.12 0.52
C VAL A 168 14.37 -6.63 0.20
N CYS A 169 13.30 -5.85 0.27
CA CYS A 169 13.35 -4.41 0.00
C CYS A 169 14.23 -3.67 1.00
N PHE A 170 14.25 -4.07 2.29
CA PHE A 170 15.10 -3.48 3.30
C PHE A 170 16.58 -3.76 3.03
N LEU A 171 16.93 -5.00 2.69
CA LEU A 171 18.30 -5.38 2.36
C LEU A 171 18.79 -4.69 1.09
N LEU A 172 17.96 -4.60 0.05
CA LEU A 172 18.30 -3.91 -1.20
C LEU A 172 18.44 -2.39 -1.00
N ALA A 173 17.49 -1.75 -0.32
CA ALA A 173 17.57 -0.32 0.00
C ALA A 173 18.77 -0.01 0.90
N GLY A 174 19.06 -0.93 1.81
CA GLY A 174 20.13 -0.84 2.80
C GLY A 174 21.50 -1.33 2.31
N TRP A 175 21.64 -1.71 1.03
CA TRP A 175 22.89 -2.34 0.53
C TRP A 175 24.16 -1.55 0.86
N ARG A 176 24.11 -0.23 0.78
CA ARG A 176 25.24 0.63 1.14
C ARG A 176 25.22 1.10 2.60
N PRO A 177 24.11 1.63 3.15
CA PRO A 177 24.09 2.22 4.49
C PRO A 177 24.07 1.21 5.63
N LEU A 178 23.63 -0.05 5.39
CA LEU A 178 23.59 -1.08 6.43
C LEU A 178 24.91 -1.80 6.57
N ARG A 179 25.41 -1.85 7.81
CA ARG A 179 26.55 -2.71 8.17
C ARG A 179 26.16 -4.19 8.09
N TRP A 180 27.13 -5.07 7.93
CA TRP A 180 26.90 -6.52 7.89
C TRP A 180 26.13 -7.04 9.10
N SER A 181 26.43 -6.54 10.30
CA SER A 181 25.71 -6.89 11.53
C SER A 181 24.19 -6.61 11.43
N GLY A 182 23.81 -5.47 10.87
CA GLY A 182 22.39 -5.14 10.65
C GLY A 182 21.70 -6.06 9.64
N ARG A 183 22.42 -6.48 8.58
CA ARG A 183 21.90 -7.43 7.59
C ARG A 183 21.70 -8.82 8.18
N LEU A 184 22.71 -9.32 8.89
CA LEU A 184 22.64 -10.62 9.57
C LEU A 184 21.56 -10.63 10.64
N LEU A 185 21.41 -9.54 11.40
CA LEU A 185 20.36 -9.40 12.38
C LEU A 185 18.96 -9.42 11.74
N ALA A 186 18.77 -8.74 10.59
CA ALA A 186 17.50 -8.75 9.88
C ALA A 186 17.16 -10.16 9.36
N LEU A 187 18.14 -10.85 8.77
CA LEU A 187 17.97 -12.24 8.31
C LEU A 187 17.68 -13.20 9.48
N GLY A 188 18.46 -13.09 10.57
CA GLY A 188 18.26 -13.93 11.75
C GLY A 188 16.90 -13.69 12.42
N SER A 189 16.46 -12.42 12.52
CA SER A 189 15.15 -12.05 13.05
C SER A 189 14.02 -12.59 12.20
N ALA A 190 14.12 -12.49 10.87
CA ALA A 190 13.13 -13.02 9.95
C ALA A 190 13.09 -14.57 10.02
N LEU A 191 14.25 -15.22 10.04
CA LEU A 191 14.35 -16.66 10.17
C LEU A 191 13.71 -17.16 11.48
N ALA A 192 14.05 -16.51 12.61
CA ALA A 192 13.47 -16.84 13.91
C ALA A 192 11.93 -16.70 13.91
N GLY A 193 11.40 -15.63 13.29
CA GLY A 193 9.97 -15.45 13.12
C GLY A 193 9.34 -16.54 12.26
N THR A 194 9.99 -16.91 11.15
CA THR A 194 9.52 -18.00 10.28
C THR A 194 9.49 -19.34 11.00
N VAL A 195 10.57 -19.70 11.71
CA VAL A 195 10.64 -20.94 12.49
C VAL A 195 9.56 -21.00 13.56
N LEU A 196 9.34 -19.88 14.28
CA LEU A 196 8.27 -19.79 15.27
C LEU A 196 6.90 -20.03 14.62
N VAL A 197 6.60 -19.35 13.50
CA VAL A 197 5.32 -19.54 12.79
C VAL A 197 5.15 -20.98 12.33
N GLN A 198 6.18 -21.58 11.72
CA GLN A 198 6.13 -22.98 11.29
C GLN A 198 5.86 -23.93 12.46
N HIS A 199 6.51 -23.70 13.60
CA HIS A 199 6.28 -24.50 14.81
C HIS A 199 4.84 -24.36 15.32
N LEU A 200 4.31 -23.13 15.39
CA LEU A 200 2.95 -22.86 15.86
C LEU A 200 1.87 -23.40 14.91
N THR A 201 2.19 -23.54 13.63
CA THR A 201 1.22 -23.97 12.60
C THR A 201 1.43 -25.39 12.10
N ALA A 202 2.32 -26.15 12.72
CA ALA A 202 2.68 -27.52 12.28
C ALA A 202 1.48 -28.50 12.21
N HIS A 203 0.46 -28.27 13.02
CA HIS A 203 -0.74 -29.11 13.11
C HIS A 203 -1.96 -28.49 12.40
N ASN A 204 -1.81 -27.32 11.78
CA ASN A 204 -2.93 -26.69 11.10
C ASN A 204 -3.21 -27.33 9.72
N PRO A 205 -4.48 -27.43 9.30
CA PRO A 205 -4.81 -27.93 7.98
C PRO A 205 -4.17 -27.08 6.90
N GLY A 206 -3.69 -27.72 5.84
CA GLY A 206 -3.17 -27.07 4.66
C GLY A 206 -4.18 -26.17 3.96
N ASN A 207 -3.81 -25.62 2.82
CA ASN A 207 -4.74 -24.88 1.98
C ASN A 207 -5.87 -25.80 1.43
N LYS A 208 -6.96 -25.21 0.97
CA LYS A 208 -8.14 -25.96 0.45
C LYS A 208 -7.80 -26.93 -0.68
N GLU A 209 -6.69 -26.75 -1.36
CA GLU A 209 -6.31 -27.51 -2.55
C GLU A 209 -5.31 -28.63 -2.25
N HIS A 210 -4.93 -28.80 -0.96
CA HIS A 210 -3.96 -29.81 -0.52
C HIS A 210 -2.62 -29.80 -1.27
N LEU A 211 -2.28 -28.66 -1.91
CA LEU A 211 -1.01 -28.47 -2.59
C LEU A 211 0.06 -28.03 -1.59
N PRO A 212 1.33 -28.45 -1.77
CA PRO A 212 2.44 -27.85 -1.04
C PRO A 212 2.41 -26.32 -1.19
N GLU A 213 2.61 -25.59 -0.09
CA GLU A 213 2.46 -24.13 -0.04
C GLU A 213 3.32 -23.41 -1.11
N SER A 214 4.51 -23.93 -1.38
CA SER A 214 5.38 -23.42 -2.44
C SER A 214 4.75 -23.55 -3.84
N ILE A 215 4.14 -24.69 -4.15
CA ILE A 215 3.47 -24.94 -5.44
C ILE A 215 2.23 -24.05 -5.54
N TYR A 216 1.46 -23.93 -4.46
CA TYR A 216 0.29 -23.06 -4.39
C TYR A 216 0.65 -21.60 -4.64
N LEU A 217 1.68 -21.07 -3.98
CA LEU A 217 2.14 -19.70 -4.17
C LEU A 217 2.68 -19.48 -5.59
N PHE A 218 3.43 -20.45 -6.13
CA PHE A 218 3.96 -20.38 -7.50
C PHE A 218 2.86 -20.41 -8.56
N SER A 219 1.83 -21.23 -8.39
CA SER A 219 0.70 -21.32 -9.31
C SER A 219 -0.23 -20.10 -9.21
N LYS A 220 -0.29 -19.45 -8.04
CA LYS A 220 -1.14 -18.31 -7.79
C LYS A 220 -0.73 -17.06 -8.59
N VAL A 221 0.56 -16.87 -8.84
CA VAL A 221 1.06 -15.70 -9.58
C VAL A 221 0.61 -15.72 -11.05
N PRO A 222 0.86 -16.76 -11.88
CA PRO A 222 0.37 -16.80 -13.25
C PRO A 222 -1.15 -16.81 -13.32
N TRP A 223 -1.81 -17.44 -12.36
CA TRP A 223 -3.26 -17.42 -12.23
C TRP A 223 -3.82 -16.01 -12.07
N ASN A 224 -3.35 -15.27 -11.06
CA ASN A 224 -3.80 -13.90 -10.84
C ASN A 224 -3.40 -12.97 -11.99
N PHE A 225 -2.29 -13.24 -12.68
CA PHE A 225 -1.94 -12.52 -13.91
C PHE A 225 -3.02 -12.71 -14.98
N LEU A 226 -3.38 -13.97 -15.28
CA LEU A 226 -4.43 -14.26 -16.26
C LEU A 226 -5.74 -13.58 -15.88
N ARG A 227 -6.16 -13.71 -14.62
CA ARG A 227 -7.41 -13.16 -14.14
C ARG A 227 -7.41 -11.64 -14.11
N ASN A 228 -6.40 -11.04 -13.47
CA ASN A 228 -6.42 -9.62 -13.10
C ASN A 228 -5.77 -8.70 -14.14
N VAL A 229 -5.03 -9.26 -15.10
CA VAL A 229 -4.32 -8.48 -16.12
C VAL A 229 -4.75 -8.89 -17.54
N ALA A 230 -4.93 -10.18 -17.79
CA ALA A 230 -5.37 -10.66 -19.12
C ALA A 230 -6.90 -10.74 -19.23
N GLY A 231 -7.65 -10.56 -18.15
CA GLY A 231 -9.11 -10.60 -18.16
C GLY A 231 -9.69 -12.00 -18.39
N VAL A 232 -8.94 -13.04 -18.03
CA VAL A 232 -9.30 -14.43 -18.24
C VAL A 232 -9.24 -15.18 -16.91
N ASP A 233 -10.34 -15.78 -16.50
CA ASP A 233 -10.43 -16.56 -15.27
C ASP A 233 -10.66 -18.04 -15.58
N PRO A 234 -9.59 -18.86 -15.54
CA PRO A 234 -9.74 -20.30 -15.83
C PRO A 234 -10.41 -21.12 -14.74
N TRP A 235 -10.57 -20.58 -13.51
CA TRP A 235 -11.16 -21.34 -12.38
C TRP A 235 -12.64 -21.07 -12.11
N SER A 236 -13.17 -19.98 -12.56
CA SER A 236 -14.59 -19.69 -12.31
C SER A 236 -15.52 -20.76 -12.89
N ASN A 237 -14.95 -21.71 -13.63
CA ASN A 237 -15.66 -22.83 -14.21
C ASN A 237 -15.82 -24.07 -13.31
N VAL A 238 -15.30 -24.06 -12.13
CA VAL A 238 -15.72 -25.03 -11.09
C VAL A 238 -17.21 -24.88 -10.81
N TYR A 239 -17.75 -23.67 -11.06
CA TYR A 239 -19.17 -23.35 -10.96
C TYR A 239 -19.61 -22.66 -12.26
N PRO A 240 -20.08 -23.43 -13.29
CA PRO A 240 -20.50 -22.88 -14.59
C PRO A 240 -21.53 -21.75 -14.50
N GLU A 241 -22.40 -21.80 -13.49
CA GLU A 241 -23.40 -20.76 -13.21
C GLU A 241 -22.81 -19.39 -12.84
N LEU A 242 -21.56 -19.35 -12.39
CA LEU A 242 -20.85 -18.09 -12.08
C LEU A 242 -20.12 -17.51 -13.30
N CYS A 243 -20.01 -18.28 -14.38
CA CYS A 243 -19.37 -17.85 -15.61
C CYS A 243 -20.32 -17.00 -16.48
N ARG A 244 -20.21 -15.68 -16.37
CA ARG A 244 -21.07 -14.74 -17.13
C ARG A 244 -20.66 -14.59 -18.61
N VAL A 245 -19.39 -14.85 -18.93
CA VAL A 245 -18.84 -14.69 -20.28
C VAL A 245 -18.00 -15.91 -20.61
N PRO A 246 -18.58 -17.03 -21.05
CA PRO A 246 -17.85 -18.21 -21.41
C PRO A 246 -17.00 -17.94 -22.65
N VAL A 247 -15.68 -18.14 -22.54
CA VAL A 247 -14.73 -18.09 -23.66
C VAL A 247 -14.48 -19.50 -24.17
N TRP A 248 -14.42 -20.48 -23.27
CA TRP A 248 -14.14 -21.87 -23.60
C TRP A 248 -14.68 -22.81 -22.50
N GLN A 249 -15.27 -23.91 -22.88
CA GLN A 249 -16.01 -24.80 -21.97
C GLN A 249 -15.47 -26.25 -21.95
N HIS A 250 -14.22 -26.48 -22.28
CA HIS A 250 -13.64 -27.82 -22.23
C HIS A 250 -12.70 -27.97 -21.05
N SER A 251 -12.73 -29.10 -20.37
CA SER A 251 -11.85 -29.37 -19.25
C SER A 251 -10.41 -29.49 -19.73
N VAL A 252 -9.51 -28.76 -19.11
CA VAL A 252 -8.06 -28.86 -19.31
C VAL A 252 -7.42 -29.36 -18.04
N LYS A 253 -6.62 -30.38 -18.17
CA LYS A 253 -5.79 -30.91 -17.12
C LYS A 253 -4.36 -30.42 -17.34
N LEU A 254 -3.91 -29.48 -16.51
CA LEU A 254 -2.54 -28.97 -16.53
C LEU A 254 -1.84 -29.46 -15.24
N GLY A 255 -1.35 -30.69 -15.28
CA GLY A 255 -0.76 -31.32 -14.09
C GLY A 255 -1.78 -31.44 -12.96
N PRO A 256 -1.51 -30.88 -11.76
CA PRO A 256 -2.47 -30.89 -10.65
C PRO A 256 -3.64 -29.92 -10.82
N ILE A 257 -3.64 -29.11 -11.88
CA ILE A 257 -4.63 -28.06 -12.13
C ILE A 257 -5.70 -28.60 -13.07
N HIS A 258 -6.93 -28.65 -12.60
CA HIS A 258 -8.11 -28.92 -13.41
C HIS A 258 -8.82 -27.60 -13.73
N ALA A 259 -8.72 -27.13 -14.97
CA ALA A 259 -9.57 -26.06 -15.46
C ALA A 259 -10.70 -26.67 -16.30
N ILE A 260 -11.95 -26.48 -15.91
CA ILE A 260 -13.13 -27.02 -16.61
C ILE A 260 -13.53 -26.12 -17.78
N GLY A 261 -12.95 -24.94 -17.89
CA GLY A 261 -13.17 -23.98 -18.96
C GLY A 261 -12.50 -22.65 -18.69
N VAL A 262 -12.78 -21.64 -19.49
CA VAL A 262 -12.20 -20.31 -19.38
C VAL A 262 -13.33 -19.28 -19.47
N CYS A 263 -13.46 -18.43 -18.46
CA CYS A 263 -14.37 -17.31 -18.42
C CYS A 263 -13.65 -16.00 -18.71
N GLY A 264 -14.29 -15.12 -19.45
CA GLY A 264 -13.89 -13.72 -19.52
C GLY A 264 -14.09 -13.04 -18.15
N TYR A 265 -13.08 -12.31 -17.70
CA TYR A 265 -13.12 -11.52 -16.48
C TYR A 265 -12.91 -10.03 -16.80
N PRO A 266 -13.99 -9.29 -17.15
CA PRO A 266 -13.87 -7.89 -17.59
C PRO A 266 -13.16 -6.99 -16.61
N ASN A 267 -13.21 -7.31 -15.30
CA ASN A 267 -12.53 -6.57 -14.25
C ASN A 267 -11.02 -6.84 -14.19
N GLY A 268 -10.49 -7.76 -15.00
CA GLY A 268 -9.08 -8.13 -15.07
C GLY A 268 -8.27 -7.38 -16.12
N LEU A 269 -8.83 -6.38 -16.80
CA LEU A 269 -8.07 -5.61 -17.78
C LEU A 269 -7.06 -4.66 -17.08
N PRO A 270 -5.90 -4.36 -17.68
CA PRO A 270 -4.89 -3.46 -17.08
C PRO A 270 -5.46 -2.10 -16.69
N VAL A 271 -6.39 -1.57 -17.50
CA VAL A 271 -7.08 -0.31 -17.19
C VAL A 271 -7.90 -0.42 -15.91
N MET A 272 -8.48 -1.58 -15.62
CA MET A 272 -9.22 -1.82 -14.39
C MET A 272 -8.29 -1.90 -13.18
N ALA A 273 -7.09 -2.45 -13.33
CA ALA A 273 -6.08 -2.40 -12.27
C ALA A 273 -5.68 -0.97 -11.93
N LEU A 274 -5.51 -0.09 -12.94
CA LEU A 274 -5.27 1.35 -12.72
C LEU A 274 -6.43 2.02 -11.99
N LEU A 275 -7.67 1.71 -12.35
CA LEU A 275 -8.86 2.26 -11.69
C LEU A 275 -8.99 1.76 -10.24
N GLN A 276 -8.71 0.48 -10.00
CA GLN A 276 -8.67 -0.08 -8.65
C GLN A 276 -7.55 0.54 -7.80
N MET A 277 -6.39 0.83 -8.39
CA MET A 277 -5.33 1.57 -7.71
C MET A 277 -5.78 3.00 -7.39
N ALA A 278 -6.51 3.66 -8.31
CA ALA A 278 -7.10 4.98 -8.08
C ALA A 278 -8.18 4.97 -6.99
N SER A 279 -8.96 3.90 -6.88
CA SER A 279 -9.97 3.73 -5.81
C SER A 279 -9.35 3.56 -4.41
N VAL A 280 -8.03 3.34 -4.32
CA VAL A 280 -7.30 3.26 -3.05
C VAL A 280 -6.53 4.56 -2.77
N PHE A 281 -5.81 5.06 -3.77
CA PHE A 281 -4.86 6.17 -3.61
C PHE A 281 -5.16 7.39 -4.49
N GLY A 282 -6.28 7.42 -5.22
CA GLY A 282 -6.56 8.47 -6.18
C GLY A 282 -5.42 8.59 -7.22
N LEU A 283 -4.95 9.81 -7.45
CA LEU A 283 -3.85 10.10 -8.38
C LEU A 283 -2.46 10.14 -7.70
N LEU A 284 -2.32 9.74 -6.41
CA LEU A 284 -1.02 9.77 -5.73
C LEU A 284 0.05 8.88 -6.39
N PRO A 285 -0.25 7.68 -6.92
CA PRO A 285 0.74 6.88 -7.64
C PRO A 285 1.29 7.61 -8.87
N LEU A 286 0.45 8.34 -9.59
CA LEU A 286 0.86 9.18 -10.73
C LEU A 286 1.80 10.31 -10.29
N LEU A 287 1.44 11.04 -9.24
CA LEU A 287 2.26 12.11 -8.66
C LEU A 287 3.61 11.55 -8.17
N GLY A 288 3.57 10.44 -7.43
CA GLY A 288 4.77 9.78 -6.91
C GLY A 288 5.70 9.31 -8.03
N GLY A 289 5.17 8.65 -9.07
CA GLY A 289 5.93 8.23 -10.24
C GLY A 289 6.54 9.42 -11.00
N PHE A 290 5.79 10.50 -11.14
CA PHE A 290 6.26 11.72 -11.78
C PHE A 290 7.41 12.40 -10.99
N LEU A 291 7.26 12.55 -9.67
CA LEU A 291 8.29 13.11 -8.81
C LEU A 291 9.53 12.19 -8.76
N TRP A 292 9.34 10.88 -8.69
CA TRP A 292 10.43 9.91 -8.76
C TRP A 292 11.22 10.04 -10.06
N TRP A 293 10.53 10.14 -11.19
CA TRP A 293 11.18 10.35 -12.50
C TRP A 293 12.03 11.62 -12.53
N ARG A 294 11.51 12.72 -11.96
CA ARG A 294 12.23 14.01 -11.89
C ARG A 294 13.42 13.96 -10.93
N SER A 295 13.33 13.19 -9.86
CA SER A 295 14.40 13.04 -8.84
C SER A 295 15.41 11.90 -9.15
N ARG A 296 15.21 11.10 -10.21
CA ARG A 296 15.99 9.88 -10.48
C ARG A 296 17.51 10.06 -10.59
N ARG A 297 17.97 11.24 -10.94
CA ARG A 297 19.42 11.58 -11.07
C ARG A 297 20.07 11.89 -9.72
N GLN A 298 19.34 11.92 -8.64
CA GLN A 298 19.88 12.15 -7.31
C GLN A 298 20.55 10.88 -6.80
N ARG A 299 21.86 10.96 -6.54
CA ARG A 299 22.67 9.77 -6.16
C ARG A 299 22.52 9.39 -4.69
N GLU A 300 22.27 10.37 -3.82
CA GLU A 300 22.21 10.16 -2.37
C GLU A 300 20.76 10.32 -1.87
N ARG A 301 20.08 9.19 -1.74
CA ARG A 301 18.77 9.12 -1.12
C ARG A 301 18.88 8.46 0.26
N SER A 302 18.01 8.90 1.19
CA SER A 302 17.92 8.26 2.49
C SER A 302 17.44 6.81 2.36
N LEU A 303 17.87 5.96 3.31
CA LEU A 303 17.41 4.57 3.38
C LEU A 303 15.87 4.48 3.44
N LEU A 304 15.27 5.38 4.23
CA LEU A 304 13.80 5.48 4.32
C LEU A 304 13.15 5.69 2.95
N LEU A 305 13.63 6.67 2.18
CA LEU A 305 13.06 6.95 0.85
C LEU A 305 13.27 5.78 -0.10
N ASN A 306 14.49 5.20 -0.15
CA ASN A 306 14.78 4.04 -0.99
C ASN A 306 13.89 2.84 -0.63
N PHE A 307 13.69 2.58 0.66
CA PHE A 307 12.79 1.52 1.11
C PHE A 307 11.34 1.78 0.69
N CYS A 308 10.82 2.98 0.93
CA CYS A 308 9.45 3.33 0.54
C CYS A 308 9.21 3.24 -0.98
N LEU A 309 10.22 3.62 -1.78
CA LEU A 309 10.17 3.49 -3.24
C LEU A 309 10.18 2.02 -3.68
N LEU A 310 11.07 1.21 -3.11
CA LEU A 310 11.17 -0.21 -3.46
C LEU A 310 9.94 -0.96 -2.95
N TYR A 311 9.69 -0.97 -1.65
CA TYR A 311 8.62 -1.77 -1.08
C TYR A 311 7.24 -1.32 -1.55
N GLY A 312 6.96 -0.01 -1.45
CA GLY A 312 5.66 0.52 -1.88
C GLY A 312 5.45 0.43 -3.39
N GLY A 313 6.50 0.75 -4.20
CA GLY A 313 6.43 0.65 -5.66
C GLY A 313 6.27 -0.79 -6.15
N VAL A 314 7.06 -1.72 -5.61
CA VAL A 314 6.93 -3.15 -5.91
C VAL A 314 5.56 -3.69 -5.49
N SER A 315 5.05 -3.27 -4.33
CA SER A 315 3.71 -3.67 -3.87
C SER A 315 2.62 -3.21 -4.83
N LEU A 316 2.70 -1.99 -5.37
CA LEU A 316 1.75 -1.51 -6.38
C LEU A 316 1.80 -2.33 -7.68
N VAL A 317 3.01 -2.71 -8.13
CA VAL A 317 3.18 -3.50 -9.35
C VAL A 317 2.73 -4.95 -9.15
N LEU A 318 3.03 -5.53 -7.98
CA LEU A 318 2.71 -6.93 -7.69
C LEU A 318 1.26 -7.15 -7.22
N ALA A 319 0.54 -6.10 -6.79
CA ALA A 319 -0.82 -6.26 -6.28
C ALA A 319 -1.74 -7.09 -7.19
N PRO A 320 -1.80 -6.87 -8.52
CA PRO A 320 -2.62 -7.68 -9.40
C PRO A 320 -2.19 -9.15 -9.50
N LEU A 321 -0.95 -9.47 -9.13
CA LEU A 321 -0.37 -10.82 -9.23
C LEU A 321 -0.53 -11.64 -7.94
N LEU A 322 -0.79 -10.99 -6.80
CA LEU A 322 -0.73 -11.62 -5.50
C LEU A 322 -2.08 -12.15 -4.98
N GLY A 323 -3.19 -11.72 -5.55
CA GLY A 323 -4.49 -12.19 -5.08
C GLY A 323 -5.70 -11.60 -5.77
N VAL A 324 -6.86 -11.98 -5.26
CA VAL A 324 -8.19 -11.63 -5.82
C VAL A 324 -8.67 -10.26 -5.31
N ALA A 325 -8.36 -9.92 -4.06
CA ALA A 325 -8.75 -8.65 -3.45
C ALA A 325 -7.74 -7.55 -3.82
N ILE A 326 -7.70 -7.14 -5.09
CA ILE A 326 -6.66 -6.29 -5.67
C ILE A 326 -6.60 -4.93 -4.97
N SER A 327 -7.72 -4.30 -4.67
CA SER A 327 -7.77 -3.02 -3.95
C SER A 327 -7.08 -3.11 -2.58
N ARG A 328 -7.35 -4.18 -1.82
CA ARG A 328 -6.68 -4.45 -0.55
C ARG A 328 -5.17 -4.66 -0.73
N LEU A 329 -4.75 -5.33 -1.81
CA LEU A 329 -3.34 -5.56 -2.12
C LEU A 329 -2.62 -4.29 -2.57
N PHE A 330 -3.28 -3.41 -3.33
CA PHE A 330 -2.74 -2.08 -3.60
C PHE A 330 -2.49 -1.30 -2.31
N GLY A 331 -3.30 -1.51 -1.28
CA GLY A 331 -3.12 -0.90 0.03
C GLY A 331 -1.69 -1.03 0.56
N TYR A 332 -0.96 -2.13 0.27
CA TYR A 332 0.45 -2.29 0.69
C TYR A 332 1.42 -1.30 0.02
N GLY A 333 1.00 -0.65 -1.06
CA GLY A 333 1.74 0.45 -1.69
C GLY A 333 1.74 1.77 -0.92
N TRP A 334 1.08 1.83 0.24
CA TRP A 334 0.95 3.06 1.02
C TRP A 334 2.28 3.75 1.38
N PRO A 335 3.41 3.06 1.63
CA PRO A 335 4.67 3.75 1.90
C PRO A 335 5.16 4.59 0.71
N PHE A 336 4.90 4.12 -0.53
CA PHE A 336 5.19 4.90 -1.73
C PHE A 336 4.26 6.11 -1.85
N CYS A 337 2.95 5.90 -1.71
CA CYS A 337 1.95 6.95 -1.94
C CYS A 337 1.92 8.00 -0.82
N LEU A 338 2.15 7.60 0.44
CA LEU A 338 1.96 8.49 1.59
C LEU A 338 3.27 9.04 2.14
N ILE A 339 4.35 8.24 2.15
CA ILE A 339 5.63 8.63 2.77
C ILE A 339 6.66 9.05 1.73
N ALA A 340 6.86 8.26 0.66
CA ALA A 340 7.86 8.62 -0.34
C ALA A 340 7.52 9.90 -1.08
N LEU A 341 6.24 10.16 -1.32
CA LEU A 341 5.78 11.31 -2.09
C LEU A 341 6.22 12.66 -1.53
N PRO A 342 5.98 13.03 -0.25
CA PRO A 342 6.49 14.27 0.32
C PRO A 342 8.03 14.31 0.39
N LEU A 343 8.71 13.18 0.60
CA LEU A 343 10.17 13.10 0.57
C LEU A 343 10.73 13.31 -0.84
N LEU A 344 10.09 12.76 -1.87
CA LEU A 344 10.44 13.01 -3.27
C LEU A 344 10.26 14.48 -3.65
N PHE A 345 9.22 15.14 -3.11
CA PHE A 345 9.04 16.56 -3.33
C PHE A 345 10.21 17.36 -2.77
N ASP A 346 10.72 17.02 -1.59
CA ASP A 346 11.92 17.66 -1.02
C ASP A 346 13.14 17.50 -1.93
N ASP A 347 13.33 16.31 -2.49
CA ASP A 347 14.41 16.04 -3.44
C ASP A 347 14.29 16.90 -4.72
N VAL A 348 13.07 16.98 -5.27
CA VAL A 348 12.78 17.78 -6.46
C VAL A 348 12.94 19.27 -6.15
N ARG A 349 12.46 19.75 -5.00
CA ARG A 349 12.60 21.16 -4.57
C ARG A 349 14.05 21.57 -4.43
N ARG A 350 14.91 20.71 -3.87
CA ARG A 350 16.36 20.98 -3.78
C ARG A 350 16.97 21.20 -5.16
N ARG A 351 16.46 20.55 -6.19
CA ARG A 351 16.99 20.64 -7.55
C ARG A 351 16.46 21.86 -8.33
N TYR A 352 15.16 22.15 -8.21
CA TYR A 352 14.48 23.16 -9.03
C TYR A 352 14.26 24.49 -8.30
N GLY A 353 14.57 24.56 -6.99
CA GLY A 353 14.56 25.79 -6.20
C GLY A 353 13.20 26.49 -6.13
N ALA A 354 13.26 27.81 -6.05
CA ALA A 354 12.08 28.68 -5.91
C ALA A 354 11.15 28.65 -7.14
N ALA A 355 11.64 28.30 -8.32
CA ALA A 355 10.82 28.23 -9.53
C ALA A 355 9.67 27.22 -9.40
N LEU A 356 9.86 26.14 -8.61
CA LEU A 356 8.83 25.14 -8.34
C LEU A 356 7.69 25.71 -7.48
N THR A 357 7.96 26.72 -6.64
CA THR A 357 6.97 27.25 -5.70
C THR A 357 6.02 28.26 -6.34
N ALA A 358 6.46 29.00 -7.36
CA ALA A 358 5.69 30.09 -7.97
C ALA A 358 4.35 29.64 -8.61
N ARG A 359 4.30 28.43 -9.20
CA ARG A 359 3.08 27.87 -9.81
C ARG A 359 2.46 26.72 -9.01
N SER A 360 3.05 26.40 -7.87
CA SER A 360 2.63 25.29 -7.03
C SER A 360 1.18 25.42 -6.53
N GLY A 361 0.69 26.64 -6.31
CA GLY A 361 -0.68 26.86 -5.84
C GLY A 361 -1.72 26.48 -6.88
N ALA A 362 -1.64 27.04 -8.10
CA ALA A 362 -2.60 26.75 -9.16
C ALA A 362 -2.56 25.28 -9.63
N ALA A 363 -1.34 24.73 -9.82
CA ALA A 363 -1.16 23.32 -10.14
C ALA A 363 -1.71 22.42 -9.03
N GLY A 364 -1.50 22.81 -7.78
CA GLY A 364 -1.99 22.06 -6.62
C GLY A 364 -3.51 22.02 -6.54
N VAL A 365 -4.19 23.15 -6.78
CA VAL A 365 -5.66 23.20 -6.80
C VAL A 365 -6.20 22.33 -7.94
N GLY A 366 -5.65 22.46 -9.15
CA GLY A 366 -6.05 21.63 -10.30
C GLY A 366 -5.83 20.15 -10.06
N PHE A 367 -4.65 19.77 -9.55
CA PHE A 367 -4.35 18.37 -9.24
C PHE A 367 -5.25 17.83 -8.12
N LEU A 368 -5.46 18.60 -7.05
CA LEU A 368 -6.29 18.19 -5.91
C LEU A 368 -7.75 17.97 -6.34
N GLY A 369 -8.29 18.84 -7.20
CA GLY A 369 -9.64 18.64 -7.76
C GLY A 369 -9.78 17.34 -8.54
N LEU A 370 -8.83 17.06 -9.45
CA LEU A 370 -8.80 15.80 -10.20
C LEU A 370 -8.57 14.59 -9.28
N HIS A 371 -7.73 14.74 -8.25
CA HIS A 371 -7.45 13.70 -7.29
C HIS A 371 -8.71 13.33 -6.46
N VAL A 372 -9.43 14.32 -5.96
CA VAL A 372 -10.70 14.11 -5.22
C VAL A 372 -11.73 13.44 -6.12
N ALA A 373 -11.86 13.88 -7.39
CA ALA A 373 -12.73 13.23 -8.35
C ALA A 373 -12.34 11.77 -8.59
N ALA A 374 -11.03 11.47 -8.70
CA ALA A 374 -10.56 10.10 -8.84
C ALA A 374 -10.83 9.23 -7.60
N CYS A 375 -10.74 9.82 -6.39
CA CYS A 375 -11.10 9.15 -5.14
C CYS A 375 -12.61 8.88 -5.02
N ALA A 376 -13.44 9.72 -5.61
CA ALA A 376 -14.89 9.59 -5.59
C ALA A 376 -15.43 8.58 -6.62
N LEU A 377 -14.60 8.15 -7.59
CA LEU A 377 -14.96 7.09 -8.53
C LEU A 377 -15.05 5.75 -7.79
N THR A 378 -16.25 5.41 -7.34
CA THR A 378 -16.53 4.07 -6.79
C THR A 378 -16.69 3.08 -7.94
N ILE A 379 -15.90 2.01 -7.91
CA ILE A 379 -15.93 0.97 -8.95
C ILE A 379 -16.66 -0.25 -8.40
N GLU A 380 -17.98 -0.12 -8.18
CA GLU A 380 -18.82 -1.27 -7.84
C GLU A 380 -19.21 -2.10 -9.07
N ALA A 381 -19.40 -1.43 -10.22
CA ALA A 381 -19.57 -2.08 -11.51
C ALA A 381 -18.95 -1.19 -12.60
N PRO A 382 -17.91 -1.66 -13.32
CA PRO A 382 -17.23 -0.85 -14.31
C PRO A 382 -18.15 -0.62 -15.52
N THR A 383 -18.77 0.53 -15.57
CA THR A 383 -19.40 1.00 -16.80
C THR A 383 -18.33 1.58 -17.72
N MET A 384 -18.55 1.54 -19.03
CA MET A 384 -17.65 2.17 -20.01
C MET A 384 -17.40 3.65 -19.68
N TRP A 385 -18.41 4.33 -19.11
CA TRP A 385 -18.29 5.72 -18.67
C TRP A 385 -17.37 5.90 -17.46
N ALA A 386 -17.42 5.00 -16.50
CA ALA A 386 -16.51 5.03 -15.34
C ALA A 386 -15.07 4.78 -15.78
N VAL A 387 -14.86 3.88 -16.74
CA VAL A 387 -13.55 3.62 -17.34
C VAL A 387 -13.04 4.87 -18.06
N ALA A 388 -13.86 5.47 -18.95
CA ALA A 388 -13.49 6.67 -19.68
C ALA A 388 -13.19 7.85 -18.75
N ALA A 389 -14.04 8.08 -17.73
CA ALA A 389 -13.81 9.09 -16.71
C ALA A 389 -12.51 8.87 -15.93
N GLY A 390 -12.25 7.63 -15.49
CA GLY A 390 -11.04 7.28 -14.77
C GLY A 390 -9.78 7.54 -15.60
N VAL A 391 -9.75 7.07 -16.86
CA VAL A 391 -8.65 7.35 -17.80
C VAL A 391 -8.49 8.86 -18.01
N GLY A 392 -9.60 9.59 -18.20
CA GLY A 392 -9.59 11.04 -18.36
C GLY A 392 -8.96 11.76 -17.16
N LEU A 393 -9.25 11.31 -15.93
CA LEU A 393 -8.66 11.88 -14.70
C LEU A 393 -7.15 11.61 -14.62
N TRP A 394 -6.67 10.42 -15.02
CA TRP A 394 -5.24 10.14 -15.07
C TRP A 394 -4.51 11.00 -16.11
N VAL A 395 -5.09 11.13 -17.32
CA VAL A 395 -4.54 11.98 -18.39
C VAL A 395 -4.54 13.45 -17.99
N GLY A 396 -5.65 13.93 -17.41
CA GLY A 396 -5.76 15.29 -16.88
C GLY A 396 -4.75 15.58 -15.77
N GLY A 397 -4.62 14.65 -14.81
CA GLY A 397 -3.62 14.73 -13.74
C GLY A 397 -2.18 14.81 -14.28
N TYR A 398 -1.84 13.96 -15.26
CA TYR A 398 -0.54 14.02 -15.93
C TYR A 398 -0.34 15.35 -16.67
N GLY A 399 -1.37 15.86 -17.35
CA GLY A 399 -1.34 17.17 -18.02
C GLY A 399 -1.02 18.32 -17.07
N VAL A 400 -1.69 18.34 -15.88
CA VAL A 400 -1.42 19.34 -14.83
C VAL A 400 0.02 19.24 -14.32
N LEU A 401 0.52 18.03 -14.05
CA LEU A 401 1.90 17.83 -13.59
C LEU A 401 2.92 18.25 -14.66
N ARG A 402 2.67 17.91 -15.91
CA ARG A 402 3.53 18.31 -17.04
C ARG A 402 3.56 19.83 -17.21
N TRP A 403 2.40 20.49 -17.13
CA TRP A 403 2.31 21.95 -17.19
C TRP A 403 3.07 22.61 -16.03
N TRP A 404 2.86 22.11 -14.81
CA TRP A 404 3.56 22.62 -13.62
C TRP A 404 5.08 22.60 -13.79
N PHE A 405 5.63 21.47 -14.25
CA PHE A 405 7.08 21.30 -14.39
C PHE A 405 7.65 21.84 -15.71
N GLY A 406 6.90 21.88 -16.80
CA GLY A 406 7.36 22.41 -18.08
C GLY A 406 7.77 23.87 -17.98
N ALA A 407 6.93 24.65 -17.34
CA ALA A 407 7.19 26.07 -17.12
C ALA A 407 8.34 26.36 -16.13
N THR A 408 8.70 25.42 -15.25
CA THR A 408 9.86 25.56 -14.35
C THR A 408 11.18 25.26 -15.05
N ALA A 409 11.19 24.35 -16.03
CA ALA A 409 12.37 24.01 -16.81
C ALA A 409 12.80 25.17 -17.74
N GLU A 410 11.84 25.86 -18.34
CA GLU A 410 12.11 27.05 -19.19
C GLU A 410 12.68 28.22 -18.38
N GLY A 411 12.17 28.43 -17.15
CA GLY A 411 12.68 29.48 -16.25
C GLY A 411 14.09 29.21 -15.73
N ALA A 412 14.43 27.92 -15.49
CA ALA A 412 15.76 27.53 -15.07
C ALA A 412 16.79 27.61 -16.22
N GLY A 413 16.37 27.24 -17.44
CA GLY A 413 17.23 27.37 -18.64
C GLY A 413 17.59 28.83 -18.97
N LYS A 414 16.64 29.75 -18.85
CA LYS A 414 16.88 31.19 -19.06
C LYS A 414 17.80 31.82 -18.03
N ARG A 415 17.79 31.37 -16.77
CA ARG A 415 18.72 31.83 -15.72
C ARG A 415 20.15 31.35 -15.92
N LEU A 416 20.34 30.18 -16.53
CA LEU A 416 21.65 29.65 -16.85
C LEU A 416 22.25 30.22 -18.14
N GLN A 417 21.43 30.84 -19.01
CA GLN A 417 21.84 31.50 -20.24
C GLN A 417 21.93 33.03 -20.12
N GLY A 418 21.38 33.62 -19.08
CA GLY A 418 21.36 35.07 -18.89
C GLY A 418 22.24 35.49 -17.72
N ASN A 419 23.50 35.63 -17.90
CA ASN A 419 24.30 36.82 -17.70
C ASN A 419 25.81 36.59 -17.92
N PRO A 420 26.32 36.65 -19.15
CA PRO A 420 27.77 36.79 -19.32
C PRO A 420 28.27 38.18 -18.89
N ALA A 421 27.36 39.16 -18.68
CA ALA A 421 27.75 40.55 -18.30
C ALA A 421 28.12 40.68 -16.81
N ASP A 422 27.59 39.86 -15.89
CA ASP A 422 27.92 39.98 -14.47
C ASP A 422 29.25 39.26 -14.10
N ALA A 423 29.83 38.50 -15.02
CA ALA A 423 31.16 37.89 -14.82
C ALA A 423 32.32 38.84 -15.13
N ALA A 424 32.06 40.00 -15.74
CA ALA A 424 33.10 40.92 -16.18
C ALA A 424 33.36 42.11 -15.25
N THR A 425 32.59 42.29 -14.17
CA THR A 425 32.74 43.43 -13.23
C THR A 425 33.35 43.05 -11.87
N GLY A 426 33.93 41.87 -11.75
CA GLY A 426 34.56 41.37 -10.54
C GLY A 426 36.06 41.02 -10.71
N ALA A 427 36.82 41.83 -11.51
CA ALA A 427 38.27 41.79 -11.55
C ALA A 427 38.88 43.06 -10.92
#